data_cf50cfbae8d1f7b7828e1e3c4f8f58ec
#
_entry.id   cf50cfbae8d1f7b7828e1e3c4f8f58ec
#
_cell.length_a   1.000
_cell.length_b   1.000
_cell.length_c   1.000
_cell.angle_alpha   90.00
_cell.angle_beta   90.00
_cell.angle_gamma   90.00
#
_symmetry.space_group_name_H-M   'P 1'
#
loop_
_entity.id
_entity.type
_entity.pdbx_description
1 polymer ?
#
loop_
_entity_poly.entity_id
_entity_poly.type
_entity_poly.pdbx_seq_one_letter_code
_entity_poly.pdbx_strand_id
1 'polypeptide(L)'
;RAANAAAREAGEEIVQVVCTYRDSEQDVLIANSEGRFVTDRRVYTRLGCQAVAGNGTENQSGFEGPGALMGFELFESRVDPARVGREAARTAIEMLHAPVCPSGVMPVAIGNGFGGVIFHEACGHGLEATSVAFGTSVFCGKLGEQIASPCVTAVDDGTLPNEWGSENVDDEGT
;
A
#
# COMPACT_ATOMS: atom_id res chain seq x y z
N ARG A 1 -18.87 -6.35 6.72
CA ARG A 1 -19.90 -5.82 7.62
C ARG A 1 -19.28 -5.20 8.88
N ALA A 2 -18.36 -5.89 9.59
CA ALA A 2 -17.75 -5.38 10.82
C ALA A 2 -17.07 -4.02 10.63
N ALA A 3 -16.28 -3.82 9.57
CA ALA A 3 -15.64 -2.55 9.25
C ALA A 3 -16.67 -1.42 9.06
N ASN A 4 -17.73 -1.68 8.30
CA ASN A 4 -18.78 -0.67 8.07
C ASN A 4 -19.51 -0.28 9.36
N ALA A 5 -19.86 -1.26 10.19
CA ALA A 5 -20.51 -0.99 11.49
C ALA A 5 -19.60 -0.15 12.38
N ALA A 6 -18.36 -0.59 12.57
CA ALA A 6 -17.40 0.10 13.42
C ALA A 6 -17.05 1.53 12.93
N ALA A 7 -17.03 1.75 11.61
CA ALA A 7 -16.84 3.09 11.08
C ALA A 7 -18.03 4.02 11.36
N ARG A 8 -19.25 3.51 11.24
CA ARG A 8 -20.46 4.31 11.52
C ARG A 8 -20.65 4.63 13.00
N GLU A 9 -20.18 3.73 13.88
CA GLU A 9 -20.21 3.91 15.33
C GLU A 9 -19.14 4.90 15.84
N ALA A 10 -18.17 5.29 15.01
CA ALA A 10 -17.07 6.16 15.42
C ALA A 10 -17.48 7.62 15.69
N GLY A 11 -18.60 8.09 15.13
CA GLY A 11 -19.12 9.43 15.38
C GLY A 11 -20.33 9.78 14.50
N GLU A 12 -21.15 10.70 14.98
CA GLU A 12 -22.35 11.19 14.27
C GLU A 12 -22.02 11.95 12.98
N GLU A 13 -20.79 12.44 12.86
CA GLU A 13 -20.29 13.15 11.70
C GLU A 13 -20.02 12.22 10.49
N ILE A 14 -20.00 10.90 10.69
CA ILE A 14 -19.81 9.93 9.60
C ILE A 14 -21.06 9.83 8.74
N VAL A 15 -21.01 10.46 7.59
CA VAL A 15 -22.14 10.54 6.64
C VAL A 15 -22.16 9.40 5.62
N GLN A 16 -20.98 8.85 5.28
CA GLN A 16 -20.86 7.74 4.32
C GLN A 16 -19.73 6.79 4.71
N VAL A 17 -19.95 5.50 4.47
CA VAL A 17 -18.94 4.45 4.59
C VAL A 17 -19.03 3.51 3.39
N VAL A 18 -17.90 3.29 2.73
CA VAL A 18 -17.76 2.32 1.64
C VAL A 18 -16.68 1.31 2.04
N CYS A 19 -17.05 0.04 2.06
CA CYS A 19 -16.10 -1.04 2.30
C CYS A 19 -16.01 -1.93 1.08
N THR A 20 -14.78 -2.25 0.68
CA THR A 20 -14.48 -3.16 -0.43
C THR A 20 -13.70 -4.36 0.11
N TYR A 21 -14.09 -5.53 -0.31
CA TYR A 21 -13.33 -6.76 -0.13
C TYR A 21 -12.90 -7.25 -1.49
N ARG A 22 -11.65 -7.63 -1.59
CA ARG A 22 -11.09 -8.24 -2.79
C ARG A 22 -10.21 -9.41 -2.40
N ASP A 23 -10.40 -10.52 -3.07
CA ASP A 23 -9.48 -11.65 -3.07
C ASP A 23 -9.20 -12.07 -4.51
N SER A 24 -8.05 -12.65 -4.71
CA SER A 24 -7.66 -13.26 -5.98
C SER A 24 -6.74 -14.43 -5.74
N GLU A 25 -6.90 -15.44 -6.55
CA GLU A 25 -6.02 -16.59 -6.60
C GLU A 25 -5.52 -16.77 -8.03
N GLN A 26 -4.23 -16.96 -8.17
CA GLN A 26 -3.57 -17.12 -9.46
C GLN A 26 -2.57 -18.27 -9.38
N ASP A 27 -2.75 -19.27 -10.24
CA ASP A 27 -1.74 -20.28 -10.49
C ASP A 27 -0.84 -19.82 -11.63
N VAL A 28 0.47 -19.77 -11.39
CA VAL A 28 1.49 -19.31 -12.33
C VAL A 28 2.39 -20.48 -12.72
N LEU A 29 2.70 -20.58 -14.01
CA LEU A 29 3.70 -21.50 -14.53
C LEU A 29 4.67 -20.71 -15.40
N ILE A 30 5.94 -20.80 -15.07
CA ILE A 30 7.04 -20.14 -15.80
C ILE A 30 7.94 -21.22 -16.39
N ALA A 31 8.12 -21.19 -17.71
CA ALA A 31 9.00 -22.12 -18.44
C ALA A 31 9.78 -21.34 -19.49
N ASN A 32 11.06 -21.66 -19.65
CA ASN A 32 11.93 -21.04 -20.66
C ASN A 32 12.80 -22.06 -21.38
N SER A 33 13.51 -21.61 -22.44
CA SER A 33 14.39 -22.45 -23.25
C SER A 33 15.67 -22.89 -22.53
N GLU A 34 15.99 -22.31 -21.36
CA GLU A 34 17.12 -22.68 -20.53
C GLU A 34 16.81 -23.86 -19.59
N GLY A 35 15.60 -24.41 -19.68
CA GLY A 35 15.15 -25.56 -18.90
C GLY A 35 14.53 -25.21 -17.56
N ARG A 36 14.23 -23.94 -17.29
CA ARG A 36 13.49 -23.56 -16.11
C ARG A 36 12.02 -23.98 -16.26
N PHE A 37 11.48 -24.58 -15.21
CA PHE A 37 10.08 -24.96 -15.13
C PHE A 37 9.64 -24.83 -13.67
N VAL A 38 8.93 -23.76 -13.35
CA VAL A 38 8.55 -23.41 -11.97
C VAL A 38 7.06 -23.11 -11.93
N THR A 39 6.41 -23.50 -10.84
CA THR A 39 5.02 -23.16 -10.56
C THR A 39 4.90 -22.40 -9.26
N ASP A 40 3.98 -21.45 -9.19
CA ASP A 40 3.64 -20.71 -7.98
C ASP A 40 2.13 -20.53 -7.89
N ARG A 41 1.62 -20.40 -6.66
CA ARG A 41 0.23 -20.07 -6.38
C ARG A 41 0.16 -18.82 -5.53
N ARG A 42 -0.35 -17.76 -6.10
CA ARG A 42 -0.45 -16.42 -5.51
C ARG A 42 -1.88 -16.19 -5.02
N VAL A 43 -2.03 -16.02 -3.73
CA VAL A 43 -3.33 -15.74 -3.10
C VAL A 43 -3.26 -14.38 -2.43
N TYR A 44 -4.04 -13.43 -2.90
CA TYR A 44 -4.08 -12.09 -2.34
C TYR A 44 -5.43 -11.78 -1.73
N THR A 45 -5.43 -11.18 -0.56
CA THR A 45 -6.66 -10.69 0.08
C THR A 45 -6.45 -9.25 0.56
N ARG A 46 -7.45 -8.40 0.32
CA ARG A 46 -7.45 -7.00 0.75
C ARG A 46 -8.82 -6.56 1.23
N LEU A 47 -8.83 -5.78 2.32
CA LEU A 47 -9.99 -5.05 2.80
C LEU A 47 -9.73 -3.56 2.69
N GLY A 48 -10.57 -2.83 1.93
CA GLY A 48 -10.59 -1.37 1.92
C GLY A 48 -11.79 -0.85 2.71
N CYS A 49 -11.59 0.22 3.47
CA CYS A 49 -12.66 0.98 4.09
C CYS A 49 -12.40 2.47 3.89
N GLN A 50 -13.34 3.15 3.27
CA GLN A 50 -13.37 4.60 3.17
C GLN A 50 -14.53 5.12 4.00
N ALA A 51 -14.26 6.04 4.90
CA ALA A 51 -15.25 6.79 5.63
C ALA A 51 -15.24 8.26 5.20
N VAL A 52 -16.40 8.88 5.18
CA VAL A 52 -16.55 10.32 4.93
C VAL A 52 -17.22 10.94 6.14
N ALA A 53 -16.58 11.94 6.71
CA ALA A 53 -17.14 12.80 7.75
C ALA A 53 -17.61 14.12 7.12
N GLY A 54 -18.73 14.65 7.58
CA GLY A 54 -19.30 15.90 7.08
C GLY A 54 -20.02 16.70 8.15
N ASN A 55 -19.96 18.03 8.01
CA ASN A 55 -20.63 18.99 8.90
C ASN A 55 -21.76 19.78 8.21
N GLY A 56 -22.16 19.33 7.00
CA GLY A 56 -23.18 20.00 6.19
C GLY A 56 -22.64 21.07 5.23
N THR A 57 -21.42 21.55 5.41
CA THR A 57 -20.75 22.52 4.52
C THR A 57 -19.48 21.98 3.91
N GLU A 58 -18.82 21.08 4.59
CA GLU A 58 -17.55 20.44 4.21
C GLU A 58 -17.62 18.95 4.45
N ASN A 59 -16.93 18.19 3.63
CA ASN A 59 -16.73 16.76 3.78
C ASN A 59 -15.23 16.42 3.69
N GLN A 60 -14.79 15.53 4.56
CA GLN A 60 -13.44 14.98 4.56
C GLN A 60 -13.48 13.47 4.58
N SER A 61 -12.45 12.82 4.05
CA SER A 61 -12.41 11.36 3.98
C SER A 61 -11.18 10.78 4.64
N GLY A 62 -11.35 9.61 5.23
CA GLY A 62 -10.26 8.75 5.68
C GLY A 62 -10.35 7.39 5.00
N PHE A 63 -9.21 6.76 4.78
CA PHE A 63 -9.10 5.46 4.11
C PHE A 63 -8.12 4.56 4.84
N GLU A 64 -8.52 3.30 4.98
CA GLU A 64 -7.66 2.20 5.41
C GLU A 64 -7.80 1.04 4.43
N GLY A 65 -6.68 0.42 4.07
CA GLY A 65 -6.67 -0.60 3.01
C GLY A 65 -5.65 -1.72 3.20
N PRO A 66 -5.64 -2.42 4.35
CA PRO A 66 -4.71 -3.52 4.56
C PRO A 66 -4.97 -4.68 3.61
N GLY A 67 -3.88 -5.30 3.16
CA GLY A 67 -3.87 -6.49 2.34
C GLY A 67 -2.61 -7.31 2.56
N ALA A 68 -2.60 -8.55 2.07
CA ALA A 68 -1.46 -9.44 2.17
C ALA A 68 -1.48 -10.51 1.06
N LEU A 69 -0.33 -11.15 0.83
CA LEU A 69 -0.19 -12.38 0.07
C LEU A 69 -0.66 -13.56 0.96
N MET A 70 -1.94 -13.57 1.26
CA MET A 70 -2.62 -14.54 2.12
C MET A 70 -4.07 -14.69 1.69
N GLY A 71 -4.71 -15.78 2.09
CA GLY A 71 -6.14 -15.99 1.94
C GLY A 71 -6.96 -15.30 3.03
N PHE A 72 -8.16 -15.79 3.28
CA PHE A 72 -9.10 -15.21 4.24
C PHE A 72 -8.59 -15.25 5.69
N GLU A 73 -7.63 -16.13 6.00
CA GLU A 73 -6.93 -16.20 7.29
C GLU A 73 -6.20 -14.90 7.68
N LEU A 74 -6.04 -13.97 6.74
CA LEU A 74 -5.62 -12.60 7.00
C LEU A 74 -6.43 -11.97 8.14
N PHE A 75 -7.75 -12.20 8.16
CA PHE A 75 -8.66 -11.62 9.15
C PHE A 75 -8.68 -12.36 10.49
N GLU A 76 -8.06 -13.54 10.55
CA GLU A 76 -7.91 -14.31 11.78
C GLU A 76 -6.61 -13.97 12.51
N SER A 77 -5.58 -13.53 11.78
CA SER A 77 -4.22 -13.43 12.29
C SER A 77 -3.63 -12.00 12.28
N ARG A 78 -3.98 -11.16 11.31
CA ARG A 78 -3.30 -9.87 11.09
C ARG A 78 -4.22 -8.65 11.05
N VAL A 79 -5.42 -8.79 10.53
CA VAL A 79 -6.31 -7.66 10.24
C VAL A 79 -7.63 -7.80 10.98
N ASP A 80 -7.87 -6.93 11.95
CA ASP A 80 -9.19 -6.74 12.56
C ASP A 80 -10.04 -5.81 11.68
N PRO A 81 -11.09 -6.31 11.00
CA PRO A 81 -11.93 -5.49 10.16
C PRO A 81 -12.60 -4.32 10.90
N ALA A 82 -12.94 -4.50 12.19
CA ALA A 82 -13.54 -3.43 12.96
C ALA A 82 -12.54 -2.29 13.22
N ARG A 83 -11.26 -2.62 13.48
CA ARG A 83 -10.20 -1.63 13.59
C ARG A 83 -10.02 -0.85 12.31
N VAL A 84 -10.00 -1.53 11.15
CA VAL A 84 -9.91 -0.87 9.83
C VAL A 84 -11.00 0.18 9.66
N GLY A 85 -12.25 -0.15 10.02
CA GLY A 85 -13.36 0.80 9.95
C GLY A 85 -13.18 1.99 10.90
N ARG A 86 -12.81 1.73 12.17
CA ARG A 86 -12.59 2.79 13.15
C ARG A 86 -11.48 3.75 12.75
N GLU A 87 -10.35 3.25 12.26
CA GLU A 87 -9.22 4.09 11.84
C GLU A 87 -9.58 4.96 10.62
N ALA A 88 -10.25 4.39 9.62
CA ALA A 88 -10.74 5.17 8.49
C ALA A 88 -11.69 6.30 8.93
N ALA A 89 -12.62 6.02 9.83
CA ALA A 89 -13.55 7.01 10.35
C ALA A 89 -12.84 8.06 11.23
N ARG A 90 -11.91 7.63 12.10
CA ARG A 90 -11.11 8.55 12.92
C ARG A 90 -10.34 9.54 12.04
N THR A 91 -9.69 9.08 11.01
CA THR A 91 -8.96 9.94 10.06
C THR A 91 -9.91 10.93 9.37
N ALA A 92 -11.10 10.49 8.94
CA ALA A 92 -12.08 11.37 8.32
C ALA A 92 -12.55 12.49 9.27
N ILE A 93 -12.82 12.16 10.53
CA ILE A 93 -13.24 13.14 11.57
C ILE A 93 -12.08 14.09 11.89
N GLU A 94 -10.87 13.57 12.10
CA GLU A 94 -9.69 14.41 12.34
C GLU A 94 -9.46 15.41 11.20
N MET A 95 -9.58 14.96 9.95
CA MET A 95 -9.43 15.81 8.77
C MET A 95 -10.52 16.88 8.67
N LEU A 96 -11.76 16.57 9.11
CA LEU A 96 -12.86 17.54 9.12
C LEU A 96 -12.61 18.70 10.08
N HIS A 97 -11.90 18.44 11.17
CA HIS A 97 -11.57 19.43 12.19
C HIS A 97 -10.12 19.96 12.10
N ALA A 98 -9.32 19.45 11.16
CA ALA A 98 -7.95 19.88 11.00
C ALA A 98 -7.86 21.32 10.47
N PRO A 99 -6.98 22.17 11.01
CA PRO A 99 -6.72 23.47 10.42
C PRO A 99 -6.04 23.32 9.06
N VAL A 100 -6.14 24.37 8.24
CA VAL A 100 -5.42 24.42 6.96
C VAL A 100 -3.92 24.25 7.18
N CYS A 101 -3.33 23.27 6.51
CA CYS A 101 -1.90 23.03 6.60
C CYS A 101 -1.12 24.22 6.02
N PRO A 102 -0.10 24.77 6.73
CA PRO A 102 0.71 25.83 6.20
C PRO A 102 1.51 25.35 4.98
N SER A 103 1.56 26.19 3.93
CA SER A 103 2.40 25.95 2.77
C SER A 103 3.78 26.60 2.95
N GLY A 104 4.82 25.98 2.40
CA GLY A 104 6.17 26.53 2.45
C GLY A 104 7.25 25.45 2.42
N VAL A 105 8.51 25.91 2.45
CA VAL A 105 9.68 25.02 2.59
C VAL A 105 9.96 24.83 4.07
N MET A 106 9.83 23.60 4.54
CA MET A 106 10.02 23.27 5.95
C MET A 106 10.52 21.82 6.11
N PRO A 107 11.19 21.50 7.23
CA PRO A 107 11.49 20.11 7.59
C PRO A 107 10.19 19.30 7.77
N VAL A 108 10.14 18.09 7.21
CA VAL A 108 8.99 17.19 7.28
C VAL A 108 9.42 15.85 7.85
N ALA A 109 8.71 15.38 8.87
CA ALA A 109 8.81 14.02 9.34
C ALA A 109 7.74 13.16 8.65
N ILE A 110 8.15 12.14 7.92
CA ILE A 110 7.25 11.24 7.21
C ILE A 110 7.08 9.98 8.03
N GLY A 111 5.83 9.67 8.43
CA GLY A 111 5.48 8.41 9.08
C GLY A 111 5.64 7.23 8.11
N ASN A 112 5.92 6.03 8.65
CA ASN A 112 5.95 4.81 7.84
C ASN A 112 4.55 4.44 7.31
N GLY A 113 4.45 3.40 6.51
CA GLY A 113 3.22 2.98 5.84
C GLY A 113 2.98 3.80 4.58
N PHE A 114 1.80 4.41 4.43
CA PHE A 114 1.46 5.14 3.21
C PHE A 114 2.38 6.34 2.92
N GLY A 115 3.04 6.90 3.93
CA GLY A 115 4.09 7.90 3.73
C GLY A 115 5.26 7.42 2.86
N GLY A 116 5.53 6.12 2.83
CA GLY A 116 6.53 5.51 1.96
C GLY A 116 6.23 5.64 0.46
N VAL A 117 4.99 5.93 0.08
CA VAL A 117 4.60 6.18 -1.32
C VAL A 117 5.38 7.35 -1.92
N ILE A 118 5.78 8.34 -1.13
CA ILE A 118 6.65 9.43 -1.62
C ILE A 118 7.96 8.87 -2.18
N PHE A 119 8.59 7.91 -1.49
CA PHE A 119 9.79 7.26 -1.99
C PHE A 119 9.51 6.40 -3.24
N HIS A 120 8.40 5.68 -3.24
CA HIS A 120 7.96 4.87 -4.38
C HIS A 120 7.80 5.72 -5.64
N GLU A 121 7.07 6.84 -5.57
CA GLU A 121 6.85 7.75 -6.70
C GLU A 121 8.12 8.51 -7.12
N ALA A 122 8.92 8.93 -6.15
CA ALA A 122 10.13 9.71 -6.45
C ALA A 122 11.29 8.87 -7.00
N CYS A 123 11.41 7.63 -6.57
CA CYS A 123 12.57 6.78 -6.86
C CYS A 123 12.17 5.39 -7.37
N GLY A 124 11.16 4.75 -6.78
CA GLY A 124 10.80 3.36 -7.02
C GLY A 124 10.56 3.06 -8.49
N HIS A 125 9.68 3.79 -9.14
CA HIS A 125 9.41 3.63 -10.58
C HIS A 125 10.64 3.86 -11.46
N GLY A 126 11.53 4.76 -11.06
CA GLY A 126 12.80 4.98 -11.77
C GLY A 126 13.81 3.84 -11.63
N LEU A 127 13.66 2.99 -10.60
CA LEU A 127 14.54 1.85 -10.34
C LEU A 127 14.01 0.53 -10.94
N GLU A 128 12.82 0.54 -11.53
CA GLU A 128 12.29 -0.64 -12.23
C GLU A 128 13.22 -1.07 -13.37
N ALA A 129 13.48 -2.37 -13.46
CA ALA A 129 14.40 -2.95 -14.44
C ALA A 129 14.04 -2.57 -15.89
N THR A 130 12.75 -2.53 -16.23
CA THR A 130 12.27 -2.11 -17.55
C THR A 130 12.60 -0.65 -17.83
N SER A 131 12.41 0.26 -16.89
CA SER A 131 12.73 1.68 -17.04
C SER A 131 14.24 1.89 -17.26
N VAL A 132 15.07 1.14 -16.54
CA VAL A 132 16.52 1.20 -16.66
C VAL A 132 16.99 0.58 -17.99
N ALA A 133 16.44 -0.58 -18.37
CA ALA A 133 16.82 -1.29 -19.60
C ALA A 133 16.47 -0.49 -20.86
N PHE A 134 15.34 0.19 -20.89
CA PHE A 134 14.94 1.05 -22.01
C PHE A 134 15.61 2.44 -22.02
N GLY A 135 16.45 2.75 -21.05
CA GLY A 135 17.15 4.03 -20.99
C GLY A 135 16.25 5.23 -20.66
N THR A 136 15.07 5.00 -20.08
CA THR A 136 14.09 6.05 -19.78
C THR A 136 14.19 6.58 -18.35
N SER A 137 15.05 5.98 -17.51
CA SER A 137 15.26 6.38 -16.13
C SER A 137 16.51 7.25 -15.95
N VAL A 138 16.45 8.16 -14.99
CA VAL A 138 17.61 8.94 -14.53
C VAL A 138 18.67 8.08 -13.83
N PHE A 139 18.33 6.84 -13.47
CA PHE A 139 19.24 5.88 -12.84
C PHE A 139 19.96 4.96 -13.83
N CYS A 140 19.76 5.13 -15.15
CA CYS A 140 20.46 4.35 -16.15
C CYS A 140 21.96 4.53 -16.04
N GLY A 141 22.70 3.40 -16.05
CA GLY A 141 24.16 3.40 -15.93
C GLY A 141 24.70 3.74 -14.54
N LYS A 142 23.86 3.89 -13.53
CA LYS A 142 24.24 4.29 -12.18
C LYS A 142 24.58 3.12 -11.24
N LEU A 143 24.63 1.91 -11.75
CA LEU A 143 24.96 0.74 -10.92
C LEU A 143 26.33 0.92 -10.24
N GLY A 144 26.34 0.83 -8.91
CA GLY A 144 27.54 1.04 -8.08
C GLY A 144 27.86 2.50 -7.76
N GLU A 145 27.11 3.46 -8.32
CA GLU A 145 27.25 4.86 -7.97
C GLU A 145 26.35 5.26 -6.80
N GLN A 146 26.80 6.25 -6.04
CA GLN A 146 25.96 6.83 -4.99
C GLN A 146 24.91 7.76 -5.62
N ILE A 147 23.63 7.41 -5.49
CA ILE A 147 22.50 8.13 -6.09
C ILE A 147 21.68 8.93 -5.07
N ALA A 148 21.99 8.80 -3.78
CA ALA A 148 21.30 9.52 -2.70
C ALA A 148 22.29 9.92 -1.60
N SER A 149 21.82 10.71 -0.64
CA SER A 149 22.61 11.06 0.55
C SER A 149 23.06 9.80 1.31
N PRO A 150 24.26 9.79 1.93
CA PRO A 150 24.72 8.67 2.77
C PRO A 150 23.78 8.34 3.95
N CYS A 151 22.87 9.25 4.29
CA CYS A 151 21.85 9.03 5.33
C CYS A 151 20.68 8.15 4.85
N VAL A 152 20.60 7.87 3.54
CA VAL A 152 19.50 7.10 2.95
C VAL A 152 19.97 5.69 2.62
N THR A 153 19.25 4.70 3.13
CA THR A 153 19.34 3.31 2.70
C THR A 153 17.95 2.84 2.32
N ALA A 154 17.79 2.36 1.09
CA ALA A 154 16.56 1.77 0.61
C ALA A 154 16.85 0.34 0.14
N VAL A 155 15.95 -0.58 0.50
CA VAL A 155 16.02 -1.99 0.10
C VAL A 155 14.69 -2.34 -0.56
N ASP A 156 14.77 -2.91 -1.75
CA ASP A 156 13.63 -3.57 -2.41
C ASP A 156 13.76 -5.07 -2.13
N ASP A 157 12.80 -5.61 -1.41
CA ASP A 157 12.82 -7.00 -0.94
C ASP A 157 11.45 -7.66 -1.15
N GLY A 158 11.33 -8.40 -2.25
CA GLY A 158 10.15 -9.19 -2.58
C GLY A 158 10.01 -10.48 -1.76
N THR A 159 10.94 -10.81 -0.85
CA THR A 159 10.96 -12.08 -0.11
C THR A 159 10.30 -12.02 1.27
N LEU A 160 9.78 -10.87 1.68
CA LEU A 160 9.14 -10.72 2.98
C LEU A 160 7.87 -11.58 3.08
N PRO A 161 7.76 -12.50 4.08
CA PRO A 161 6.68 -13.47 4.11
C PRO A 161 5.29 -12.82 4.22
N ASN A 162 4.41 -13.17 3.30
CA ASN A 162 3.01 -12.76 3.30
C ASN A 162 2.77 -11.24 3.15
N GLU A 163 3.78 -10.46 2.77
CA GLU A 163 3.56 -9.04 2.50
C GLU A 163 2.85 -8.82 1.14
N TRP A 164 2.11 -7.71 1.02
CA TRP A 164 1.32 -7.43 -0.18
C TRP A 164 2.14 -7.34 -1.46
N GLY A 165 3.37 -6.82 -1.39
CA GLY A 165 4.30 -6.66 -2.51
C GLY A 165 5.27 -7.82 -2.70
N SER A 166 5.13 -8.90 -1.95
CA SER A 166 6.04 -10.05 -2.04
C SER A 166 5.55 -11.10 -3.02
N GLU A 167 6.48 -11.85 -3.57
CA GLU A 167 6.24 -12.97 -4.46
C GLU A 167 7.17 -14.13 -4.10
N ASN A 168 6.71 -15.37 -4.28
CA ASN A 168 7.55 -16.54 -4.03
C ASN A 168 8.49 -16.82 -5.20
N VAL A 169 8.07 -16.42 -6.40
CA VAL A 169 8.80 -16.62 -7.66
C VAL A 169 8.55 -15.39 -8.54
N ASP A 170 9.58 -14.80 -9.07
CA ASP A 170 9.49 -13.68 -10.00
C ASP A 170 9.10 -14.14 -11.43
N ASP A 171 9.00 -13.19 -12.38
CA ASP A 171 8.60 -13.49 -13.76
C ASP A 171 9.71 -14.22 -14.57
N GLU A 172 10.95 -14.27 -14.08
CA GLU A 172 12.02 -15.09 -14.61
C GLU A 172 12.06 -16.50 -13.98
N GLY A 173 11.23 -16.77 -12.97
CA GLY A 173 11.18 -18.05 -12.27
C GLY A 173 12.30 -18.22 -11.23
N THR A 174 12.78 -17.12 -10.63
CA THR A 174 13.79 -17.12 -9.57
C THR A 174 13.19 -16.88 -8.20
#